data_2a21d7e4cd04ff71893cd3053d7eb393
#
_entry.id   2a21d7e4cd04ff71893cd3053d7eb393
#
_cell.length_a   1.000
_cell.length_b   1.000
_cell.length_c   1.000
_cell.angle_alpha   90.00
_cell.angle_beta   90.00
_cell.angle_gamma   90.00
#
_symmetry.space_group_name_H-M   'P 1'
#
loop_
_entity.id
_entity.type
_entity.pdbx_description
1 polymer ?
#
loop_
_entity_poly.entity_id
_entity_poly.type
_entity_poly.pdbx_seq_one_letter_code
_entity_poly.pdbx_strand_id
1 'polypeptide(L)'
;MALTEQTLLAALQTVLDPNTGKDFVTTKALKNLQINGGDVSFDVVLGYPAKSQIAGFRKALIAAAKSVTGVDNVSANITMNIVAHAAQRGVALLPQVKNIVAVASGKGGVGKSTTAVNLALALAAEGAKVGLLDADIYGPSQPMMMGIEGRPESEDGQTMEPMENYGVQVMSIGFLVNQDEAMIWRGPMATQALEQLLRQTNWKELDYLIVDMPPGTGDIQLTLSQRVPMTGAVIVTTPQDIALLDAKKGIKMFEKVGVPILGLVENMAVHVCTNCGHVEHIFGADGGKKMAAEYGMDYLGALPLNMQIRLQADSGKPTVVSDPDGEMALIYKAMARLVAVKIAAKAKDFSSKFPSIKISKDT
;
A
#
# COMPACT_ATOMS: atom_id res chain seq x y z
N MET A 1 8.97 -41.50 9.94
CA MET A 1 7.49 -41.61 9.85
C MET A 1 7.13 -41.84 8.40
N ALA A 2 6.16 -42.71 8.12
CA ALA A 2 5.74 -42.94 6.72
C ALA A 2 5.19 -41.67 6.08
N LEU A 3 5.35 -41.52 4.76
CA LEU A 3 4.80 -40.43 4.00
C LEU A 3 3.27 -40.49 4.02
N THR A 4 2.64 -39.53 4.66
CA THR A 4 1.20 -39.32 4.72
C THR A 4 0.92 -37.83 4.55
N GLU A 5 -0.30 -37.46 4.16
CA GLU A 5 -0.72 -36.07 4.08
C GLU A 5 -0.51 -35.33 5.42
N GLN A 6 -0.83 -35.99 6.52
CA GLN A 6 -0.68 -35.41 7.86
C GLN A 6 0.79 -35.12 8.23
N THR A 7 1.72 -36.06 7.94
CA THR A 7 3.16 -35.85 8.22
C THR A 7 3.74 -34.75 7.34
N LEU A 8 3.28 -34.64 6.09
CA LEU A 8 3.71 -33.61 5.17
C LEU A 8 3.18 -32.22 5.57
N LEU A 9 1.89 -32.11 5.92
CA LEU A 9 1.31 -30.87 6.43
C LEU A 9 2.02 -30.40 7.70
N ALA A 10 2.33 -31.31 8.64
CA ALA A 10 3.07 -30.97 9.86
C ALA A 10 4.48 -30.40 9.54
N ALA A 11 5.18 -30.99 8.55
CA ALA A 11 6.46 -30.46 8.10
C ALA A 11 6.32 -29.06 7.44
N LEU A 12 5.31 -28.86 6.58
CA LEU A 12 5.05 -27.58 5.91
C LEU A 12 4.63 -26.47 6.90
N GLN A 13 3.98 -26.80 8.02
CA GLN A 13 3.61 -25.86 9.09
C GLN A 13 4.83 -25.28 9.81
N THR A 14 6.02 -25.90 9.70
CA THR A 14 7.25 -25.32 10.27
C THR A 14 7.76 -24.09 9.52
N VAL A 15 7.27 -23.88 8.28
CA VAL A 15 7.68 -22.74 7.44
C VAL A 15 6.72 -21.57 7.69
N LEU A 16 7.20 -20.55 8.39
CA LEU A 16 6.43 -19.34 8.68
C LEU A 16 6.65 -18.30 7.58
N ASP A 17 5.57 -17.65 7.20
CA ASP A 17 5.59 -16.43 6.41
C ASP A 17 5.98 -15.25 7.31
N PRO A 18 7.12 -14.59 7.06
CA PRO A 18 7.61 -13.49 7.91
C PRO A 18 6.69 -12.26 7.92
N ASN A 19 5.81 -12.10 6.90
CA ASN A 19 4.92 -10.95 6.80
C ASN A 19 3.64 -11.14 7.63
N THR A 20 3.21 -12.40 7.83
CA THR A 20 2.00 -12.73 8.60
C THR A 20 2.31 -13.32 9.97
N GLY A 21 3.53 -13.81 10.20
CA GLY A 21 3.93 -14.58 11.39
C GLY A 21 3.24 -15.95 11.50
N LYS A 22 2.57 -16.43 10.44
CA LYS A 22 1.81 -17.68 10.41
C LYS A 22 2.32 -18.57 9.28
N ASP A 23 2.08 -19.88 9.40
CA ASP A 23 2.40 -20.85 8.35
C ASP A 23 1.36 -20.84 7.21
N PHE A 24 1.75 -21.35 6.05
CA PHE A 24 0.91 -21.37 4.84
C PHE A 24 -0.26 -22.39 4.89
N VAL A 25 -0.19 -23.37 5.80
CA VAL A 25 -1.27 -24.36 6.00
C VAL A 25 -2.38 -23.74 6.84
N THR A 26 -2.04 -23.16 7.99
CA THR A 26 -2.99 -22.50 8.91
C THR A 26 -3.69 -21.31 8.25
N THR A 27 -2.98 -20.53 7.43
CA THR A 27 -3.57 -19.42 6.67
C THR A 27 -4.41 -19.88 5.48
N LYS A 28 -4.44 -21.18 5.20
CA LYS A 28 -5.12 -21.77 4.02
C LYS A 28 -4.57 -21.24 2.69
N ALA A 29 -3.35 -20.73 2.68
CA ALA A 29 -2.65 -20.34 1.46
C ALA A 29 -2.20 -21.55 0.65
N LEU A 30 -1.84 -22.66 1.34
CA LEU A 30 -1.51 -23.93 0.71
C LEU A 30 -2.77 -24.59 0.12
N LYS A 31 -2.67 -25.04 -1.15
CA LYS A 31 -3.76 -25.61 -1.96
C LYS A 31 -3.24 -26.81 -2.75
N ASN A 32 -4.18 -27.61 -3.26
CA ASN A 32 -3.93 -28.64 -4.27
C ASN A 32 -2.78 -29.60 -3.90
N LEU A 33 -2.67 -29.96 -2.61
CA LEU A 33 -1.65 -30.90 -2.16
C LEU A 33 -1.93 -32.29 -2.74
N GLN A 34 -0.96 -32.86 -3.44
CA GLN A 34 -1.03 -34.18 -4.05
C GLN A 34 0.23 -34.99 -3.67
N ILE A 35 0.03 -36.27 -3.42
CA ILE A 35 1.09 -37.24 -3.11
C ILE A 35 0.91 -38.42 -4.06
N ASN A 36 1.89 -38.68 -4.94
CA ASN A 36 1.93 -39.76 -5.88
C ASN A 36 3.21 -40.59 -5.68
N GLY A 37 3.14 -41.66 -4.86
CA GLY A 37 4.33 -42.36 -4.43
C GLY A 37 5.24 -41.43 -3.60
N GLY A 38 6.49 -41.23 -4.04
CA GLY A 38 7.44 -40.29 -3.45
C GLY A 38 7.37 -38.86 -3.99
N ASP A 39 6.52 -38.60 -5.00
CA ASP A 39 6.37 -37.31 -5.65
C ASP A 39 5.28 -36.46 -4.95
N VAL A 40 5.64 -35.26 -4.56
CA VAL A 40 4.75 -34.32 -3.87
C VAL A 40 4.59 -33.05 -4.70
N SER A 41 3.36 -32.58 -4.87
CA SER A 41 3.09 -31.29 -5.51
C SER A 41 2.06 -30.49 -4.71
N PHE A 42 2.23 -29.17 -4.67
CA PHE A 42 1.27 -28.24 -4.05
C PHE A 42 1.41 -26.83 -4.59
N ASP A 43 0.32 -26.08 -4.44
CA ASP A 43 0.28 -24.65 -4.72
C ASP A 43 0.28 -23.84 -3.41
N VAL A 44 0.85 -22.63 -3.45
CA VAL A 44 0.66 -21.60 -2.43
C VAL A 44 0.13 -20.35 -3.09
N VAL A 45 -1.02 -19.88 -2.65
CA VAL A 45 -1.67 -18.69 -3.18
C VAL A 45 -1.63 -17.58 -2.13
N LEU A 46 -0.76 -16.61 -2.33
CA LEU A 46 -0.62 -15.45 -1.45
C LEU A 46 -1.73 -14.43 -1.76
N GLY A 47 -2.38 -13.90 -0.73
CA GLY A 47 -3.39 -12.84 -0.86
C GLY A 47 -2.80 -11.42 -0.96
N TYR A 48 -1.48 -11.29 -1.05
CA TYR A 48 -0.75 -10.03 -1.04
C TYR A 48 0.48 -10.11 -1.96
N PRO A 49 1.02 -8.98 -2.46
CA PRO A 49 2.18 -8.95 -3.34
C PRO A 49 3.47 -9.23 -2.56
N ALA A 50 4.25 -10.20 -3.03
CA ALA A 50 5.51 -10.62 -2.41
C ALA A 50 6.49 -11.24 -3.44
N LYS A 51 6.55 -10.68 -4.66
CA LYS A 51 7.38 -11.20 -5.77
C LYS A 51 8.82 -11.45 -5.35
N SER A 52 9.41 -10.54 -4.57
CA SER A 52 10.80 -10.65 -4.12
C SER A 52 11.04 -11.83 -3.16
N GLN A 53 10.01 -12.35 -2.49
CA GLN A 53 10.11 -13.41 -1.50
C GLN A 53 9.72 -14.80 -2.02
N ILE A 54 9.09 -14.89 -3.21
CA ILE A 54 8.59 -16.16 -3.78
C ILE A 54 9.68 -17.22 -3.86
N ALA A 55 10.90 -16.86 -4.31
CA ALA A 55 12.00 -17.81 -4.43
C ALA A 55 12.43 -18.37 -3.07
N GLY A 56 12.47 -17.52 -2.04
CA GLY A 56 12.77 -17.90 -0.66
C GLY A 56 11.72 -18.84 -0.07
N PHE A 57 10.44 -18.50 -0.22
CA PHE A 57 9.31 -19.33 0.22
C PHE A 57 9.34 -20.71 -0.45
N ARG A 58 9.53 -20.73 -1.78
CA ARG A 58 9.62 -21.99 -2.54
C ARG A 58 10.74 -22.88 -2.01
N LYS A 59 11.93 -22.31 -1.82
CA LYS A 59 13.11 -23.04 -1.30
C LYS A 59 12.82 -23.62 0.09
N ALA A 60 12.26 -22.83 1.00
CA ALA A 60 11.95 -23.25 2.36
C ALA A 60 10.91 -24.37 2.41
N LEU A 61 9.81 -24.21 1.64
CA LEU A 61 8.72 -25.20 1.58
C LEU A 61 9.18 -26.53 0.95
N ILE A 62 9.98 -26.47 -0.11
CA ILE A 62 10.58 -27.67 -0.71
C ILE A 62 11.50 -28.37 0.29
N ALA A 63 12.32 -27.64 1.01
CA ALA A 63 13.22 -28.22 2.03
C ALA A 63 12.43 -28.88 3.17
N ALA A 64 11.36 -28.23 3.65
CA ALA A 64 10.48 -28.79 4.67
C ALA A 64 9.78 -30.07 4.19
N ALA A 65 9.23 -30.08 2.98
CA ALA A 65 8.59 -31.27 2.42
C ALA A 65 9.59 -32.45 2.25
N LYS A 66 10.82 -32.16 1.77
CA LYS A 66 11.88 -33.16 1.59
C LYS A 66 12.42 -33.74 2.91
N SER A 67 12.16 -33.10 4.04
CA SER A 67 12.53 -33.66 5.35
C SER A 67 11.65 -34.84 5.78
N VAL A 68 10.54 -35.07 5.11
CA VAL A 68 9.64 -36.21 5.38
C VAL A 68 10.16 -37.45 4.67
N THR A 69 10.40 -38.54 5.42
CA THR A 69 10.87 -39.79 4.87
C THR A 69 9.92 -40.33 3.81
N GLY A 70 10.45 -40.70 2.64
CA GLY A 70 9.69 -41.21 1.51
C GLY A 70 9.28 -40.12 0.50
N VAL A 71 9.69 -38.89 0.69
CA VAL A 71 9.57 -37.83 -0.32
C VAL A 71 10.81 -37.81 -1.21
N ASP A 72 10.62 -38.05 -2.50
CA ASP A 72 11.70 -38.05 -3.51
C ASP A 72 11.74 -36.69 -4.24
N ASN A 73 10.62 -36.28 -4.86
CA ASN A 73 10.53 -35.04 -5.61
C ASN A 73 9.45 -34.13 -5.04
N VAL A 74 9.69 -32.81 -5.09
CA VAL A 74 8.74 -31.79 -4.63
C VAL A 74 8.59 -30.70 -5.68
N SER A 75 7.35 -30.45 -6.10
CA SER A 75 6.96 -29.32 -6.95
C SER A 75 6.11 -28.35 -6.14
N ALA A 76 6.63 -27.15 -5.90
CA ALA A 76 5.91 -26.08 -5.20
C ALA A 76 5.69 -24.88 -6.15
N ASN A 77 4.43 -24.59 -6.48
CA ASN A 77 4.05 -23.45 -7.27
C ASN A 77 3.52 -22.33 -6.33
N ILE A 78 4.10 -21.14 -6.41
CA ILE A 78 3.70 -20.00 -5.55
C ILE A 78 3.22 -18.88 -6.44
N THR A 79 1.99 -18.46 -6.21
CA THR A 79 1.30 -17.41 -6.97
C THR A 79 0.71 -16.35 -6.04
N MET A 80 0.34 -15.21 -6.60
CA MET A 80 -0.32 -14.13 -5.89
C MET A 80 -1.72 -13.94 -6.47
N ASN A 81 -2.73 -13.78 -5.61
CA ASN A 81 -4.10 -13.49 -6.00
C ASN A 81 -4.67 -12.39 -5.09
N ILE A 82 -4.50 -11.14 -5.51
CA ILE A 82 -4.99 -9.96 -4.79
C ILE A 82 -6.46 -9.77 -5.16
N VAL A 83 -7.32 -9.78 -4.17
CA VAL A 83 -8.77 -9.60 -4.33
C VAL A 83 -9.23 -8.28 -3.73
N ALA A 84 -10.44 -7.84 -4.09
CA ALA A 84 -11.06 -6.68 -3.49
C ALA A 84 -11.49 -6.99 -2.04
N HIS A 85 -11.26 -6.04 -1.14
CA HIS A 85 -11.65 -6.13 0.27
C HIS A 85 -12.64 -5.03 0.63
N ALA A 86 -13.40 -5.28 1.69
CA ALA A 86 -14.42 -4.36 2.16
C ALA A 86 -13.85 -2.94 2.37
N ALA A 87 -14.46 -2.00 1.67
CA ALA A 87 -14.21 -0.58 1.80
C ALA A 87 -15.24 0.08 2.72
N GLN A 88 -15.16 1.37 2.87
CA GLN A 88 -16.11 2.18 3.62
C GLN A 88 -17.55 1.99 3.12
N ARG A 89 -18.50 1.77 4.03
CA ARG A 89 -19.90 1.54 3.69
C ARG A 89 -20.55 2.81 3.14
N GLY A 90 -21.43 2.64 2.13
CA GLY A 90 -22.24 3.73 1.57
C GLY A 90 -21.51 4.60 0.55
N VAL A 91 -20.27 4.31 0.20
CA VAL A 91 -19.51 5.01 -0.83
C VAL A 91 -19.45 4.15 -2.09
N ALA A 92 -19.71 4.76 -3.25
CA ALA A 92 -19.66 4.06 -4.54
C ALA A 92 -18.23 3.60 -4.86
N LEU A 93 -18.07 2.30 -5.14
CA LEU A 93 -16.80 1.68 -5.48
C LEU A 93 -16.28 2.16 -6.85
N LEU A 94 -14.99 2.00 -7.08
CA LEU A 94 -14.36 2.16 -8.37
C LEU A 94 -14.22 0.77 -9.02
N PRO A 95 -14.92 0.48 -10.12
CA PRO A 95 -14.99 -0.89 -10.68
C PRO A 95 -13.64 -1.48 -11.05
N GLN A 96 -12.68 -0.65 -11.46
CA GLN A 96 -11.34 -1.07 -11.91
C GLN A 96 -10.27 -1.04 -10.79
N VAL A 97 -10.68 -0.79 -9.54
CA VAL A 97 -9.75 -0.67 -8.41
C VAL A 97 -10.19 -1.61 -7.29
N LYS A 98 -9.33 -2.57 -6.93
CA LYS A 98 -9.65 -3.56 -5.88
C LYS A 98 -9.54 -2.99 -4.47
N ASN A 99 -8.49 -2.23 -4.18
CA ASN A 99 -8.21 -1.72 -2.84
C ASN A 99 -7.69 -0.27 -2.91
N ILE A 100 -8.21 0.62 -2.09
CA ILE A 100 -7.80 2.02 -2.01
C ILE A 100 -7.16 2.29 -0.65
N VAL A 101 -5.93 2.77 -0.67
CA VAL A 101 -5.14 3.06 0.53
C VAL A 101 -4.85 4.56 0.59
N ALA A 102 -5.39 5.23 1.60
CA ALA A 102 -5.02 6.61 1.87
C ALA A 102 -3.66 6.68 2.58
N VAL A 103 -2.79 7.58 2.14
CA VAL A 103 -1.59 7.98 2.88
C VAL A 103 -1.83 9.39 3.41
N ALA A 104 -1.90 9.52 4.73
CA ALA A 104 -2.32 10.75 5.39
C ALA A 104 -1.35 11.18 6.48
N SER A 105 -1.39 12.46 6.82
CA SER A 105 -0.61 13.02 7.92
C SER A 105 -1.40 14.11 8.64
N GLY A 106 -1.15 14.28 9.92
CA GLY A 106 -1.78 15.32 10.73
C GLY A 106 -1.29 16.73 10.41
N LYS A 107 -0.10 16.86 9.80
CA LYS A 107 0.49 18.16 9.37
C LYS A 107 1.34 18.01 8.12
N GLY A 108 1.66 19.14 7.47
CA GLY A 108 2.60 19.20 6.35
C GLY A 108 4.06 18.99 6.78
N GLY A 109 4.91 18.61 5.83
CA GLY A 109 6.36 18.50 6.02
C GLY A 109 6.85 17.21 6.68
N VAL A 110 5.98 16.24 6.99
CA VAL A 110 6.39 14.95 7.60
C VAL A 110 6.83 13.89 6.59
N GLY A 111 6.87 14.22 5.29
CA GLY A 111 7.26 13.28 4.23
C GLY A 111 6.14 12.35 3.76
N LYS A 112 4.88 12.75 3.90
CA LYS A 112 3.69 12.02 3.45
C LYS A 112 3.77 11.61 1.98
N SER A 113 4.00 12.58 1.07
CA SER A 113 4.01 12.36 -0.38
C SER A 113 5.18 11.49 -0.82
N THR A 114 6.38 11.68 -0.21
CA THR A 114 7.54 10.81 -0.42
C THR A 114 7.26 9.37 0.02
N THR A 115 6.54 9.20 1.14
CA THR A 115 6.12 7.87 1.60
C THR A 115 5.07 7.28 0.66
N ALA A 116 4.11 8.07 0.17
CA ALA A 116 3.06 7.61 -0.73
C ALA A 116 3.64 7.09 -2.06
N VAL A 117 4.54 7.85 -2.70
CA VAL A 117 5.16 7.43 -3.96
C VAL A 117 6.01 6.17 -3.79
N ASN A 118 6.84 6.10 -2.76
CA ASN A 118 7.67 4.92 -2.52
C ASN A 118 6.85 3.69 -2.10
N LEU A 119 5.73 3.86 -1.38
CA LEU A 119 4.79 2.78 -1.07
C LEU A 119 4.13 2.23 -2.34
N ALA A 120 3.68 3.12 -3.25
CA ALA A 120 3.12 2.73 -4.54
C ALA A 120 4.14 1.94 -5.39
N LEU A 121 5.35 2.46 -5.53
CA LEU A 121 6.44 1.80 -6.25
C LEU A 121 6.88 0.48 -5.61
N ALA A 122 6.87 0.40 -4.28
CA ALA A 122 7.20 -0.84 -3.56
C ALA A 122 6.14 -1.93 -3.78
N LEU A 123 4.86 -1.59 -3.78
CA LEU A 123 3.78 -2.53 -4.13
C LEU A 123 3.91 -3.01 -5.59
N ALA A 124 4.25 -2.11 -6.52
CA ALA A 124 4.49 -2.46 -7.92
C ALA A 124 5.72 -3.36 -8.08
N ALA A 125 6.82 -3.07 -7.39
CA ALA A 125 8.02 -3.90 -7.37
C ALA A 125 7.75 -5.31 -6.84
N GLU A 126 6.83 -5.44 -5.88
CA GLU A 126 6.36 -6.74 -5.35
C GLU A 126 5.31 -7.42 -6.23
N GLY A 127 4.98 -6.86 -7.39
CA GLY A 127 4.20 -7.50 -8.44
C GLY A 127 2.72 -7.16 -8.45
N ALA A 128 2.27 -6.12 -7.75
CA ALA A 128 0.91 -5.61 -7.83
C ALA A 128 0.74 -4.63 -9.00
N LYS A 129 -0.48 -4.50 -9.53
CA LYS A 129 -0.90 -3.40 -10.42
C LYS A 129 -1.30 -2.21 -9.55
N VAL A 130 -0.60 -1.08 -9.69
CA VAL A 130 -0.72 0.04 -8.75
C VAL A 130 -1.02 1.35 -9.45
N GLY A 131 -1.92 2.12 -8.85
CA GLY A 131 -2.17 3.52 -9.18
C GLY A 131 -1.77 4.45 -8.02
N LEU A 132 -1.45 5.69 -8.36
CA LEU A 132 -1.13 6.76 -7.42
C LEU A 132 -1.97 7.99 -7.79
N LEU A 133 -2.86 8.40 -6.87
CA LEU A 133 -3.63 9.63 -6.98
C LEU A 133 -3.03 10.68 -6.05
N ASP A 134 -2.54 11.76 -6.62
CA ASP A 134 -2.16 12.96 -5.89
C ASP A 134 -3.42 13.78 -5.56
N ALA A 135 -3.84 13.73 -4.32
CA ALA A 135 -4.98 14.47 -3.82
C ALA A 135 -4.59 15.74 -3.05
N ASP A 136 -3.31 16.11 -3.02
CA ASP A 136 -2.85 17.38 -2.45
C ASP A 136 -2.98 18.52 -3.48
N ILE A 137 -4.19 19.05 -3.60
CA ILE A 137 -4.52 20.05 -4.62
C ILE A 137 -3.79 21.39 -4.44
N TYR A 138 -3.31 21.68 -3.22
CA TYR A 138 -2.60 22.92 -2.93
C TYR A 138 -1.11 22.84 -3.21
N GLY A 139 -0.54 21.65 -3.16
CA GLY A 139 0.88 21.44 -3.39
C GLY A 139 1.12 20.08 -4.09
N PRO A 140 0.61 19.92 -5.32
CA PRO A 140 0.77 18.66 -6.04
C PRO A 140 2.25 18.38 -6.27
N SER A 141 2.72 17.23 -5.83
CA SER A 141 4.15 16.88 -5.86
C SER A 141 4.45 15.60 -6.62
N GLN A 142 3.44 14.77 -6.86
CA GLN A 142 3.63 13.46 -7.49
C GLN A 142 4.11 13.53 -8.94
N PRO A 143 3.71 14.50 -9.79
CA PRO A 143 4.28 14.66 -11.13
C PRO A 143 5.81 14.77 -11.10
N MET A 144 6.34 15.66 -10.27
CA MET A 144 7.78 15.87 -10.12
C MET A 144 8.47 14.61 -9.55
N MET A 145 7.94 14.04 -8.46
CA MET A 145 8.52 12.87 -7.82
C MET A 145 8.54 11.64 -8.73
N MET A 146 7.53 11.50 -9.60
CA MET A 146 7.45 10.39 -10.57
C MET A 146 8.18 10.70 -11.89
N GLY A 147 8.75 11.90 -12.05
CA GLY A 147 9.43 12.28 -13.28
C GLY A 147 8.49 12.27 -14.49
N ILE A 148 7.25 12.70 -14.31
CA ILE A 148 6.23 12.71 -15.38
C ILE A 148 5.94 14.16 -15.77
N GLU A 149 6.07 14.43 -17.07
CA GLU A 149 5.73 15.71 -17.68
C GLU A 149 4.59 15.54 -18.69
N GLY A 150 3.93 16.64 -19.03
CA GLY A 150 2.85 16.66 -20.01
C GLY A 150 1.46 16.61 -19.37
N ARG A 151 0.45 16.30 -20.17
CA ARG A 151 -0.97 16.26 -19.78
C ARG A 151 -1.58 14.90 -20.13
N PRO A 152 -2.53 14.41 -19.30
CA PRO A 152 -3.28 13.20 -19.61
C PRO A 152 -4.11 13.40 -20.90
N GLU A 153 -4.16 12.34 -21.69
CA GLU A 153 -4.99 12.28 -22.89
C GLU A 153 -6.44 12.02 -22.53
N SER A 154 -7.36 12.46 -23.38
CA SER A 154 -8.80 12.19 -23.25
C SER A 154 -9.34 11.82 -24.63
N GLU A 155 -9.84 10.58 -24.77
CA GLU A 155 -10.39 10.11 -26.04
C GLU A 155 -11.84 10.58 -26.24
N ASP A 156 -12.61 10.70 -25.15
CA ASP A 156 -14.04 11.01 -25.17
C ASP A 156 -14.38 12.44 -24.70
N GLY A 157 -13.37 13.20 -24.28
CA GLY A 157 -13.53 14.54 -23.70
C GLY A 157 -14.18 14.56 -22.31
N GLN A 158 -14.46 13.39 -21.71
CA GLN A 158 -15.09 13.26 -20.40
C GLN A 158 -14.22 12.51 -19.39
N THR A 159 -13.44 11.56 -19.87
CA THR A 159 -12.51 10.76 -19.05
C THR A 159 -11.07 11.03 -19.45
N MET A 160 -10.14 10.73 -18.57
CA MET A 160 -8.71 10.95 -18.75
C MET A 160 -7.95 9.63 -18.62
N GLU A 161 -7.01 9.40 -19.53
CA GLU A 161 -6.07 8.30 -19.37
C GLU A 161 -5.05 8.65 -18.28
N PRO A 162 -4.76 7.72 -17.35
CA PRO A 162 -3.73 7.98 -16.35
C PRO A 162 -2.37 8.12 -17.03
N MET A 163 -1.54 9.01 -16.51
CA MET A 163 -0.12 9.04 -16.86
C MET A 163 0.57 7.82 -16.27
N GLU A 164 1.69 7.39 -16.85
CA GLU A 164 2.38 6.18 -16.37
C GLU A 164 3.88 6.38 -16.34
N ASN A 165 4.51 5.99 -15.22
CA ASN A 165 5.96 5.80 -15.14
C ASN A 165 6.27 4.71 -14.12
N TYR A 166 7.38 4.01 -14.33
CA TYR A 166 7.86 2.90 -13.46
C TYR A 166 6.81 1.80 -13.22
N GLY A 167 5.86 1.60 -14.16
CA GLY A 167 4.77 0.63 -14.03
C GLY A 167 3.68 1.01 -13.02
N VAL A 168 3.57 2.30 -12.68
CA VAL A 168 2.53 2.86 -11.82
C VAL A 168 1.71 3.86 -12.62
N GLN A 169 0.38 3.73 -12.58
CA GLN A 169 -0.55 4.69 -13.17
C GLN A 169 -0.69 5.90 -12.22
N VAL A 170 -0.55 7.11 -12.73
CA VAL A 170 -0.50 8.33 -11.90
C VAL A 170 -1.52 9.34 -12.40
N MET A 171 -2.27 9.93 -11.47
CA MET A 171 -3.11 11.08 -11.73
C MET A 171 -2.90 12.15 -10.67
N SER A 172 -2.80 13.40 -11.11
CA SER A 172 -2.61 14.57 -10.26
C SER A 172 -3.26 15.79 -10.89
N ILE A 173 -3.76 16.69 -10.05
CA ILE A 173 -4.17 18.01 -10.52
C ILE A 173 -3.01 18.78 -11.15
N GLY A 174 -1.78 18.49 -10.72
CA GLY A 174 -0.58 19.09 -11.25
C GLY A 174 -0.32 18.84 -12.75
N PHE A 175 -0.97 17.84 -13.35
CA PHE A 175 -0.94 17.65 -14.81
C PHE A 175 -1.92 18.55 -15.57
N LEU A 176 -2.95 19.06 -14.89
CA LEU A 176 -4.06 19.79 -15.52
C LEU A 176 -3.94 21.31 -15.37
N VAL A 177 -3.27 21.76 -14.30
CA VAL A 177 -3.10 23.17 -14.01
C VAL A 177 -1.67 23.62 -14.28
N ASN A 178 -1.51 24.88 -14.73
CA ASN A 178 -0.19 25.46 -14.87
C ASN A 178 0.36 25.79 -13.48
N GLN A 179 1.53 25.25 -13.14
CA GLN A 179 2.17 25.47 -11.83
C GLN A 179 2.54 26.93 -11.56
N ASP A 180 2.70 27.73 -12.62
CA ASP A 180 3.02 29.15 -12.52
C ASP A 180 1.78 30.04 -12.28
N GLU A 181 0.57 29.48 -12.37
CA GLU A 181 -0.67 30.21 -12.11
C GLU A 181 -1.20 29.89 -10.71
N ALA A 182 -1.23 30.91 -9.85
CA ALA A 182 -1.83 30.79 -8.51
C ALA A 182 -3.35 30.57 -8.62
N MET A 183 -3.78 29.31 -8.69
CA MET A 183 -5.23 29.00 -8.62
C MET A 183 -5.71 29.08 -7.17
N ILE A 184 -6.74 29.90 -6.95
CA ILE A 184 -7.38 30.01 -5.64
C ILE A 184 -8.45 28.92 -5.52
N TRP A 185 -8.06 27.77 -4.96
CA TRP A 185 -8.97 26.68 -4.65
C TRP A 185 -9.79 26.98 -3.40
N ARG A 186 -11.11 27.05 -3.53
CA ARG A 186 -12.01 27.02 -2.37
C ARG A 186 -12.36 25.57 -2.04
N GLY A 187 -12.57 25.25 -0.74
CA GLY A 187 -12.80 23.89 -0.28
C GLY A 187 -13.77 23.05 -1.12
N PRO A 188 -15.00 23.52 -1.43
CA PRO A 188 -15.93 22.76 -2.27
C PRO A 188 -15.42 22.50 -3.68
N MET A 189 -14.74 23.48 -4.32
CA MET A 189 -14.17 23.33 -5.66
C MET A 189 -13.01 22.30 -5.65
N ALA A 190 -12.14 22.37 -4.66
CA ALA A 190 -11.04 21.43 -4.47
C ALA A 190 -11.56 20.00 -4.32
N THR A 191 -12.58 19.80 -3.49
CA THR A 191 -13.19 18.48 -3.29
C THR A 191 -13.82 17.94 -4.56
N GLN A 192 -14.54 18.77 -5.31
CA GLN A 192 -15.15 18.37 -6.57
C GLN A 192 -14.09 17.98 -7.62
N ALA A 193 -13.03 18.78 -7.76
CA ALA A 193 -11.94 18.48 -8.68
C ALA A 193 -11.26 17.14 -8.34
N LEU A 194 -11.01 16.88 -7.05
CA LEU A 194 -10.43 15.61 -6.61
C LEU A 194 -11.36 14.42 -6.85
N GLU A 195 -12.66 14.58 -6.66
CA GLU A 195 -13.65 13.54 -6.98
C GLU A 195 -13.70 13.27 -8.49
N GLN A 196 -13.59 14.31 -9.33
CA GLN A 196 -13.45 14.14 -10.77
C GLN A 196 -12.16 13.41 -11.15
N LEU A 197 -11.02 13.80 -10.62
CA LEU A 197 -9.76 13.10 -10.86
C LEU A 197 -9.84 11.64 -10.47
N LEU A 198 -10.45 11.30 -9.34
CA LEU A 198 -10.63 9.93 -8.90
C LEU A 198 -11.52 9.12 -9.85
N ARG A 199 -12.67 9.68 -10.26
CA ARG A 199 -13.73 8.94 -10.96
C ARG A 199 -13.66 9.03 -12.47
N GLN A 200 -13.09 10.12 -13.02
CA GLN A 200 -12.95 10.33 -14.46
C GLN A 200 -11.59 9.88 -14.99
N THR A 201 -10.71 9.36 -14.15
CA THR A 201 -9.50 8.67 -14.60
C THR A 201 -9.84 7.23 -14.98
N ASN A 202 -9.43 6.82 -16.17
CA ASN A 202 -9.60 5.46 -16.69
C ASN A 202 -8.56 4.51 -16.09
N TRP A 203 -8.67 4.25 -14.76
CA TRP A 203 -7.80 3.31 -14.07
C TRP A 203 -7.89 1.92 -14.69
N LYS A 204 -6.75 1.23 -14.93
CA LYS A 204 -6.70 -0.06 -15.64
C LYS A 204 -6.40 -1.19 -14.66
N GLU A 205 -7.44 -1.88 -14.18
CA GLU A 205 -7.36 -3.12 -13.38
C GLU A 205 -6.38 -3.04 -12.17
N LEU A 206 -6.50 -2.03 -11.32
CA LEU A 206 -5.60 -1.84 -10.20
C LEU A 206 -5.86 -2.82 -9.05
N ASP A 207 -4.80 -3.41 -8.52
CA ASP A 207 -4.82 -4.13 -7.25
C ASP A 207 -4.88 -3.14 -6.08
N TYR A 208 -4.13 -2.04 -6.18
CA TYR A 208 -4.09 -0.97 -5.20
C TYR A 208 -4.07 0.41 -5.86
N LEU A 209 -4.87 1.32 -5.33
CA LEU A 209 -4.76 2.76 -5.59
C LEU A 209 -4.28 3.45 -4.32
N ILE A 210 -3.09 4.02 -4.36
CA ILE A 210 -2.54 4.83 -3.28
C ILE A 210 -3.03 6.26 -3.48
N VAL A 211 -3.65 6.82 -2.45
CA VAL A 211 -4.14 8.21 -2.46
C VAL A 211 -3.27 9.03 -1.53
N ASP A 212 -2.46 9.92 -2.11
CA ASP A 212 -1.68 10.91 -1.36
C ASP A 212 -2.59 12.03 -0.91
N MET A 213 -3.03 11.99 0.36
CA MET A 213 -4.04 12.87 0.91
C MET A 213 -3.49 14.30 1.15
N PRO A 214 -4.32 15.35 1.13
CA PRO A 214 -3.90 16.67 1.61
C PRO A 214 -3.37 16.58 3.06
N PRO A 215 -2.44 17.44 3.48
CA PRO A 215 -1.96 17.45 4.86
C PRO A 215 -3.01 18.03 5.82
N GLY A 216 -2.92 17.63 7.09
CA GLY A 216 -3.77 18.15 8.15
C GLY A 216 -5.03 17.32 8.40
N THR A 217 -6.02 17.92 9.06
CA THR A 217 -7.31 17.29 9.44
C THR A 217 -8.50 18.21 9.10
N GLY A 218 -8.32 19.05 8.09
CA GLY A 218 -9.32 20.04 7.67
C GLY A 218 -10.46 19.44 6.84
N ASP A 219 -11.39 20.30 6.45
CA ASP A 219 -12.64 19.93 5.75
C ASP A 219 -12.40 19.14 4.46
N ILE A 220 -11.35 19.46 3.69
CA ILE A 220 -11.04 18.76 2.44
C ILE A 220 -10.65 17.31 2.73
N GLN A 221 -9.76 17.08 3.69
CA GLN A 221 -9.35 15.74 4.08
C GLN A 221 -10.53 14.93 4.63
N LEU A 222 -11.35 15.54 5.49
CA LEU A 222 -12.56 14.91 6.01
C LEU A 222 -13.53 14.54 4.88
N THR A 223 -13.80 15.46 3.98
CA THR A 223 -14.74 15.24 2.86
C THR A 223 -14.23 14.15 1.91
N LEU A 224 -12.94 14.15 1.57
CA LEU A 224 -12.33 13.08 0.77
C LEU A 224 -12.45 11.73 1.47
N SER A 225 -12.17 11.70 2.79
CA SER A 225 -12.30 10.48 3.58
C SER A 225 -13.73 9.93 3.65
N GLN A 226 -14.75 10.75 3.38
CA GLN A 226 -16.14 10.34 3.30
C GLN A 226 -16.60 9.93 1.90
N ARG A 227 -15.92 10.41 0.84
CA ARG A 227 -16.34 10.22 -0.57
C ARG A 227 -15.50 9.19 -1.32
N VAL A 228 -14.27 8.93 -0.89
CA VAL A 228 -13.38 7.92 -1.48
C VAL A 228 -13.61 6.58 -0.77
N PRO A 229 -13.89 5.48 -1.49
CA PRO A 229 -14.18 4.17 -0.88
C PRO A 229 -12.87 3.52 -0.36
N MET A 230 -12.31 4.07 0.70
CA MET A 230 -11.02 3.64 1.25
C MET A 230 -11.12 2.27 1.91
N THR A 231 -10.21 1.37 1.54
CA THR A 231 -10.01 0.09 2.23
C THR A 231 -9.31 0.31 3.58
N GLY A 232 -8.45 1.34 3.68
CA GLY A 232 -7.82 1.76 4.92
C GLY A 232 -6.86 2.92 4.73
N ALA A 233 -6.28 3.41 5.83
CA ALA A 233 -5.35 4.52 5.84
C ALA A 233 -4.02 4.16 6.50
N VAL A 234 -2.92 4.66 5.94
CA VAL A 234 -1.58 4.68 6.52
C VAL A 234 -1.32 6.09 7.05
N ILE A 235 -0.94 6.19 8.31
CA ILE A 235 -0.63 7.47 8.95
C ILE A 235 0.88 7.69 8.95
N VAL A 236 1.33 8.82 8.40
CA VAL A 236 2.75 9.23 8.39
C VAL A 236 2.94 10.34 9.41
N THR A 237 3.92 10.18 10.29
CA THR A 237 4.30 11.18 11.29
C THR A 237 5.81 11.22 11.47
N THR A 238 6.31 12.18 12.24
CA THR A 238 7.68 12.23 12.74
C THR A 238 7.68 12.07 14.26
N PRO A 239 8.81 11.73 14.92
CA PRO A 239 8.85 11.48 16.37
C PRO A 239 8.51 12.67 17.26
N GLN A 240 8.46 13.89 16.72
CA GLN A 240 8.21 15.12 17.47
C GLN A 240 6.81 15.14 18.11
N ASP A 241 6.70 15.56 19.37
CA ASP A 241 5.43 15.62 20.10
C ASP A 241 4.33 16.41 19.37
N ILE A 242 4.67 17.53 18.73
CA ILE A 242 3.71 18.33 17.97
C ILE A 242 3.19 17.54 16.75
N ALA A 243 4.05 16.80 16.05
CA ALA A 243 3.63 15.98 14.92
C ALA A 243 2.74 14.81 15.38
N LEU A 244 3.05 14.23 16.54
CA LEU A 244 2.27 13.17 17.14
C LEU A 244 0.89 13.66 17.59
N LEU A 245 0.78 14.87 18.17
CA LEU A 245 -0.50 15.49 18.50
C LEU A 245 -1.41 15.65 17.29
N ASP A 246 -0.86 16.07 16.15
CA ASP A 246 -1.63 16.22 14.92
C ASP A 246 -1.94 14.86 14.27
N ALA A 247 -1.04 13.89 14.35
CA ALA A 247 -1.32 12.51 13.93
C ALA A 247 -2.48 11.89 14.71
N LYS A 248 -2.57 12.14 16.05
CA LYS A 248 -3.72 11.73 16.88
C LYS A 248 -5.05 12.28 16.36
N LYS A 249 -5.09 13.54 15.91
CA LYS A 249 -6.30 14.13 15.30
C LYS A 249 -6.66 13.43 13.99
N GLY A 250 -5.66 13.11 13.14
CA GLY A 250 -5.85 12.37 11.89
C GLY A 250 -6.42 10.96 12.14
N ILE A 251 -5.86 10.23 13.10
CA ILE A 251 -6.36 8.91 13.51
C ILE A 251 -7.84 9.00 13.93
N LYS A 252 -8.17 9.93 14.81
CA LYS A 252 -9.55 10.15 15.29
C LYS A 252 -10.51 10.53 14.17
N MET A 253 -10.05 11.30 13.18
CA MET A 253 -10.84 11.64 12.01
C MET A 253 -11.17 10.38 11.19
N PHE A 254 -10.20 9.52 10.87
CA PHE A 254 -10.44 8.29 10.13
C PHE A 254 -11.32 7.31 10.89
N GLU A 255 -11.15 7.16 12.21
CA GLU A 255 -12.03 6.38 13.07
C GLU A 255 -13.48 6.86 12.95
N LYS A 256 -13.71 8.18 13.04
CA LYS A 256 -15.03 8.81 12.97
C LYS A 256 -15.75 8.59 11.64
N VAL A 257 -15.03 8.51 10.54
CA VAL A 257 -15.58 8.23 9.21
C VAL A 257 -15.57 6.73 8.84
N GLY A 258 -15.17 5.87 9.77
CA GLY A 258 -15.21 4.42 9.59
C GLY A 258 -14.14 3.87 8.65
N VAL A 259 -13.04 4.60 8.43
CA VAL A 259 -11.87 4.14 7.67
C VAL A 259 -10.86 3.53 8.65
N PRO A 260 -10.55 2.23 8.54
CA PRO A 260 -9.62 1.59 9.46
C PRO A 260 -8.17 2.03 9.20
N ILE A 261 -7.41 2.19 10.28
CA ILE A 261 -5.98 2.46 10.18
C ILE A 261 -5.24 1.14 9.91
N LEU A 262 -4.47 1.10 8.82
CA LEU A 262 -3.62 -0.03 8.44
C LEU A 262 -2.31 -0.05 9.23
N GLY A 263 -1.87 1.12 9.67
CA GLY A 263 -0.71 1.28 10.51
C GLY A 263 -0.10 2.67 10.44
N LEU A 264 0.98 2.85 11.21
CA LEU A 264 1.71 4.09 11.35
C LEU A 264 3.14 3.95 10.84
N VAL A 265 3.58 4.92 10.05
CA VAL A 265 4.98 5.09 9.59
C VAL A 265 5.59 6.25 10.36
N GLU A 266 6.72 5.99 11.03
CA GLU A 266 7.54 7.02 11.66
C GLU A 266 8.63 7.46 10.71
N ASN A 267 8.45 8.61 10.06
CA ASN A 267 9.45 9.17 9.17
C ASN A 267 10.43 10.06 9.92
N MET A 268 11.65 10.21 9.40
CA MET A 268 12.72 11.00 10.02
C MET A 268 13.06 10.53 11.45
N ALA A 269 12.91 9.22 11.71
CA ALA A 269 13.07 8.62 13.03
C ALA A 269 14.52 8.70 13.54
N VAL A 270 15.48 8.65 12.61
CA VAL A 270 16.90 8.63 12.92
C VAL A 270 17.67 9.31 11.79
N HIS A 271 18.77 9.96 12.14
CA HIS A 271 19.79 10.41 11.20
C HIS A 271 21.09 9.66 11.43
N VAL A 272 21.67 9.15 10.35
CA VAL A 272 23.00 8.53 10.38
C VAL A 272 23.96 9.48 9.67
N CYS A 273 24.94 10.00 10.41
CA CYS A 273 25.97 10.89 9.85
C CYS A 273 26.77 10.16 8.77
N THR A 274 26.76 10.67 7.55
CA THR A 274 27.48 10.07 6.40
C THR A 274 28.99 10.13 6.52
N ASN A 275 29.53 10.97 7.42
CA ASN A 275 30.97 11.10 7.63
C ASN A 275 31.52 10.14 8.68
N CYS A 276 30.82 9.94 9.81
CA CYS A 276 31.34 9.14 10.94
C CYS A 276 30.43 8.00 11.38
N GLY A 277 29.24 7.84 10.77
CA GLY A 277 28.27 6.79 11.12
C GLY A 277 27.56 7.03 12.47
N HIS A 278 27.76 8.18 13.12
CA HIS A 278 27.06 8.51 14.35
C HIS A 278 25.54 8.56 14.13
N VAL A 279 24.80 7.95 15.03
CA VAL A 279 23.34 7.82 14.97
C VAL A 279 22.71 8.86 15.90
N GLU A 280 21.88 9.74 15.37
CA GLU A 280 21.20 10.80 16.09
C GLU A 280 19.68 10.74 15.91
N HIS A 281 18.96 10.95 17.01
CA HIS A 281 17.50 11.11 17.01
C HIS A 281 17.13 12.60 17.02
N ILE A 282 17.36 13.28 15.89
CA ILE A 282 17.19 14.75 15.77
C ILE A 282 15.78 15.19 16.18
N PHE A 283 14.77 14.41 15.88
CA PHE A 283 13.35 14.70 16.15
C PHE A 283 12.77 13.95 17.34
N GLY A 284 13.59 13.27 18.15
CA GLY A 284 13.16 12.39 19.22
C GLY A 284 13.17 10.91 18.83
N ALA A 285 12.95 10.03 19.77
CA ALA A 285 13.03 8.59 19.61
C ALA A 285 11.71 7.89 19.93
N ASP A 286 11.33 6.93 19.08
CA ASP A 286 10.20 6.00 19.30
C ASP A 286 8.82 6.66 19.51
N GLY A 287 8.64 7.92 19.13
CA GLY A 287 7.36 8.63 19.34
C GLY A 287 6.21 7.96 18.59
N GLY A 288 6.41 7.62 17.33
CA GLY A 288 5.43 6.92 16.51
C GLY A 288 5.20 5.48 16.99
N LYS A 289 6.25 4.79 17.40
CA LYS A 289 6.14 3.43 17.95
C LYS A 289 5.33 3.39 19.25
N LYS A 290 5.58 4.33 20.17
CA LYS A 290 4.80 4.48 21.40
C LYS A 290 3.32 4.80 21.11
N MET A 291 3.08 5.70 20.15
CA MET A 291 1.73 6.04 19.71
C MET A 291 1.03 4.83 19.09
N ALA A 292 1.68 4.05 18.24
CA ALA A 292 1.09 2.85 17.67
C ALA A 292 0.66 1.86 18.76
N ALA A 293 1.50 1.65 19.77
CA ALA A 293 1.17 0.81 20.92
C ALA A 293 -0.01 1.38 21.77
N GLU A 294 -0.03 2.70 22.04
CA GLU A 294 -1.08 3.37 22.79
C GLU A 294 -2.47 3.23 22.13
N TYR A 295 -2.52 3.30 20.80
CA TYR A 295 -3.76 3.21 20.00
C TYR A 295 -4.08 1.80 19.51
N GLY A 296 -3.26 0.80 19.83
CA GLY A 296 -3.46 -0.58 19.36
C GLY A 296 -3.33 -0.73 17.86
N MET A 297 -2.52 0.12 17.23
CA MET A 297 -2.25 0.11 15.79
C MET A 297 -0.94 -0.60 15.49
N ASP A 298 -0.80 -1.06 14.23
CA ASP A 298 0.46 -1.61 13.76
C ASP A 298 1.49 -0.50 13.50
N TYR A 299 2.69 -0.72 13.95
CA TYR A 299 3.86 0.06 13.57
C TYR A 299 4.44 -0.52 12.29
N LEU A 300 4.31 0.19 11.17
CA LEU A 300 4.75 -0.29 9.86
C LEU A 300 6.27 -0.17 9.67
N GLY A 301 6.91 0.66 10.48
CA GLY A 301 8.36 0.85 10.48
C GLY A 301 8.80 2.29 10.59
N ALA A 302 10.13 2.46 10.66
CA ALA A 302 10.82 3.74 10.71
C ALA A 302 11.54 4.00 9.39
N LEU A 303 11.51 5.25 8.94
CA LEU A 303 12.30 5.76 7.84
C LEU A 303 13.33 6.76 8.38
N PRO A 304 14.57 6.72 7.96
CA PRO A 304 15.58 7.68 8.42
C PRO A 304 15.39 9.06 7.76
N LEU A 305 15.88 10.09 8.40
CA LEU A 305 16.17 11.37 7.76
C LEU A 305 17.42 11.19 6.89
N ASN A 306 17.21 10.96 5.62
CA ASN A 306 18.26 10.64 4.66
C ASN A 306 18.22 11.59 3.46
N MET A 307 19.35 12.21 3.15
CA MET A 307 19.48 13.16 2.04
C MET A 307 19.23 12.48 0.68
N GLN A 308 19.60 11.21 0.53
CA GLN A 308 19.40 10.46 -0.73
C GLN A 308 17.93 10.30 -1.05
N ILE A 309 17.08 10.01 -0.06
CA ILE A 309 15.63 9.89 -0.26
C ILE A 309 15.08 11.18 -0.87
N ARG A 310 15.53 12.35 -0.35
CA ARG A 310 15.12 13.66 -0.88
C ARG A 310 15.64 13.88 -2.31
N LEU A 311 16.94 13.71 -2.53
CA LEU A 311 17.56 13.94 -3.85
C LEU A 311 16.96 13.05 -4.93
N GLN A 312 16.68 11.80 -4.61
CA GLN A 312 16.05 10.85 -5.51
C GLN A 312 14.62 11.25 -5.86
N ALA A 313 13.82 11.66 -4.86
CA ALA A 313 12.46 12.16 -5.09
C ALA A 313 12.47 13.45 -5.93
N ASP A 314 13.33 14.41 -5.61
CA ASP A 314 13.46 15.68 -6.34
C ASP A 314 13.93 15.48 -7.80
N SER A 315 14.65 14.39 -8.09
CA SER A 315 15.12 14.05 -9.43
C SER A 315 14.12 13.25 -10.29
N GLY A 316 12.91 13.00 -9.78
CA GLY A 316 11.91 12.19 -10.47
C GLY A 316 12.21 10.69 -10.49
N LYS A 317 13.13 10.21 -9.65
CA LYS A 317 13.51 8.80 -9.50
C LYS A 317 13.48 8.40 -8.04
N PRO A 318 12.29 8.14 -7.45
CA PRO A 318 12.16 7.80 -6.04
C PRO A 318 13.01 6.59 -5.63
N THR A 319 13.26 6.47 -4.34
CA THR A 319 14.21 5.51 -3.76
C THR A 319 14.03 4.07 -4.22
N VAL A 320 12.79 3.60 -4.29
CA VAL A 320 12.49 2.20 -4.72
C VAL A 320 12.90 1.94 -6.17
N VAL A 321 12.97 3.00 -7.01
CA VAL A 321 13.40 2.92 -8.41
C VAL A 321 14.89 3.15 -8.55
N SER A 322 15.43 4.16 -7.83
CA SER A 322 16.83 4.56 -7.93
C SER A 322 17.79 3.51 -7.39
N ASP A 323 17.41 2.84 -6.30
CA ASP A 323 18.22 1.85 -5.61
C ASP A 323 17.31 0.71 -5.09
N PRO A 324 16.82 -0.16 -6.00
CA PRO A 324 15.78 -1.14 -5.68
C PRO A 324 16.19 -2.20 -4.67
N ASP A 325 17.48 -2.45 -4.49
CA ASP A 325 18.03 -3.43 -3.55
C ASP A 325 18.71 -2.78 -2.35
N GLY A 326 18.72 -1.45 -2.30
CA GLY A 326 19.27 -0.68 -1.21
C GLY A 326 18.41 -0.77 0.06
N GLU A 327 19.05 -0.50 1.20
CA GLU A 327 18.42 -0.62 2.52
C GLU A 327 17.09 0.15 2.62
N MET A 328 17.05 1.38 2.09
CA MET A 328 15.85 2.21 2.13
C MET A 328 14.71 1.62 1.29
N ALA A 329 15.01 1.12 0.10
CA ALA A 329 14.01 0.46 -0.76
C ALA A 329 13.48 -0.83 -0.11
N LEU A 330 14.33 -1.59 0.57
CA LEU A 330 13.92 -2.78 1.31
C LEU A 330 12.98 -2.44 2.47
N ILE A 331 13.19 -1.33 3.18
CA ILE A 331 12.27 -0.83 4.21
C ILE A 331 10.90 -0.52 3.58
N TYR A 332 10.85 0.23 2.47
CA TYR A 332 9.60 0.53 1.77
C TYR A 332 8.89 -0.75 1.27
N LYS A 333 9.62 -1.71 0.72
CA LYS A 333 9.06 -3.01 0.31
C LYS A 333 8.48 -3.79 1.49
N ALA A 334 9.16 -3.77 2.64
CA ALA A 334 8.65 -4.40 3.86
C ALA A 334 7.36 -3.73 4.36
N MET A 335 7.32 -2.39 4.40
CA MET A 335 6.11 -1.62 4.73
C MET A 335 4.96 -1.94 3.77
N ALA A 336 5.23 -2.00 2.46
CA ALA A 336 4.26 -2.31 1.43
C ALA A 336 3.63 -3.69 1.63
N ARG A 337 4.44 -4.72 1.93
CA ARG A 337 3.95 -6.06 2.24
C ARG A 337 3.10 -6.08 3.51
N LEU A 338 3.50 -5.38 4.57
CA LEU A 338 2.71 -5.28 5.81
C LEU A 338 1.35 -4.63 5.57
N VAL A 339 1.30 -3.52 4.81
CA VAL A 339 0.05 -2.86 4.41
C VAL A 339 -0.84 -3.84 3.63
N ALA A 340 -0.28 -4.52 2.64
CA ALA A 340 -1.02 -5.48 1.82
C ALA A 340 -1.53 -6.70 2.61
N VAL A 341 -0.74 -7.23 3.54
CA VAL A 341 -1.15 -8.31 4.47
C VAL A 341 -2.31 -7.86 5.35
N LYS A 342 -2.27 -6.63 5.87
CA LYS A 342 -3.37 -6.07 6.67
C LYS A 342 -4.67 -5.97 5.88
N ILE A 343 -4.58 -5.60 4.60
CA ILE A 343 -5.74 -5.57 3.70
C ILE A 343 -6.23 -7.00 3.44
N ALA A 344 -5.34 -7.93 3.12
CA ALA A 344 -5.67 -9.33 2.85
C ALA A 344 -6.35 -10.05 4.02
N ALA A 345 -6.09 -9.60 5.26
CA ALA A 345 -6.73 -10.12 6.47
C ALA A 345 -8.18 -9.63 6.68
N LYS A 346 -8.63 -8.61 5.92
CA LYS A 346 -9.99 -8.08 6.02
C LYS A 346 -11.03 -8.98 5.32
N ALA A 347 -12.31 -8.70 5.59
CA ALA A 347 -13.41 -9.32 4.87
C ALA A 347 -13.33 -9.00 3.38
N LYS A 348 -13.49 -10.03 2.54
CA LYS A 348 -13.51 -9.88 1.08
C LYS A 348 -14.76 -9.13 0.65
N ASP A 349 -14.62 -8.27 -0.35
CA ASP A 349 -15.76 -7.64 -1.00
C ASP A 349 -16.27 -8.54 -2.13
N PHE A 350 -17.54 -8.92 -2.06
CA PHE A 350 -18.25 -9.70 -3.07
C PHE A 350 -19.30 -8.88 -3.83
N SER A 351 -19.40 -7.58 -3.58
CA SER A 351 -20.45 -6.71 -4.15
C SER A 351 -20.48 -6.72 -5.69
N SER A 352 -19.32 -6.84 -6.33
CA SER A 352 -19.20 -6.92 -7.79
C SER A 352 -19.72 -8.25 -8.38
N LYS A 353 -19.93 -9.29 -7.54
CA LYS A 353 -20.42 -10.60 -7.98
C LYS A 353 -21.94 -10.72 -7.95
N PHE A 354 -22.62 -9.78 -7.31
CA PHE A 354 -24.09 -9.76 -7.24
C PHE A 354 -24.61 -8.59 -8.07
N PRO A 355 -25.44 -8.84 -9.11
CA PRO A 355 -26.05 -7.77 -9.87
C PRO A 355 -26.93 -6.92 -8.93
N SER A 356 -26.80 -5.61 -9.03
CA SER A 356 -27.68 -4.69 -8.31
C SER A 356 -29.10 -4.84 -8.89
N ILE A 357 -30.04 -5.27 -8.06
CA ILE A 357 -31.47 -5.30 -8.44
C ILE A 357 -31.93 -3.84 -8.51
N LYS A 358 -32.07 -3.28 -9.73
CA LYS A 358 -32.77 -2.01 -9.94
C LYS A 358 -34.26 -2.30 -9.87
N ILE A 359 -34.90 -1.86 -8.81
CA ILE A 359 -36.38 -1.82 -8.76
C ILE A 359 -36.78 -0.63 -9.60
N SER A 360 -37.22 -0.87 -10.86
CA SER A 360 -37.91 0.17 -11.64
C SER A 360 -39.29 0.34 -11.01
N LYS A 361 -39.59 1.55 -10.57
CA LYS A 361 -40.97 1.96 -10.32
C LYS A 361 -41.59 2.30 -11.67
N ASP A 362 -42.11 1.30 -12.35
CA ASP A 362 -43.07 1.51 -13.44
C ASP A 362 -44.45 1.61 -12.80
N THR A 363 -44.99 2.80 -12.75
CA THR A 363 -46.40 3.13 -12.70
C THR A 363 -46.63 4.33 -13.62
#